data_b54d538591acdec9144fc01065e1be87
#
_entry.id   b54d538591acdec9144fc01065e1be87
#
_cell.length_a   1.000
_cell.length_b   1.000
_cell.length_c   1.000
_cell.angle_alpha   90.00
_cell.angle_beta   90.00
_cell.angle_gamma   90.00
#
_symmetry.space_group_name_H-M   'P 1'
#
loop_
_entity.id
_entity.type
_entity.pdbx_description
1 polymer ?
#
loop_
_entity_poly.entity_id
_entity_poly.type
_entity_poly.pdbx_seq_one_letter_code
_entity_poly.pdbx_strand_id
1 'polypeptide(L)'
;MKRTTFLQLLGLASVNLSMGTLNGLKKLSDSLPVSQTMPVLFLGHGSPMNAIEENEFTRGFKNISKTLPKPKAIICVSAHWFTKGTKVTAMEMPKTIHDFGGFPQELFEQQYPASGSPELAKETKQLLHPNFVELDEHWGLDHGAWTVLKHLYPKADVPVIQLSIDYTKDANYHFELAKQLASLRQKGVLIIGSGNIVHNLRLVDWKNFNKDDYGYDWAIETRETVNKHLLEGNFKPLIDYTKQSKAFQLAIPTPDHYLPLIYSLGLQQKNEEIQLFNDKLLAGSLSMTSLKIG
;
A
#
# COMPACT_ATOMS: atom_id res chain seq x y z
N MET A 1 27.95 -10.34 -1.95
CA MET A 1 28.99 -9.76 -2.83
C MET A 1 28.57 -8.34 -3.19
N LYS A 2 29.43 -7.32 -3.00
CA LYS A 2 29.08 -5.93 -3.31
C LYS A 2 29.01 -5.73 -4.82
N ARG A 3 28.07 -4.90 -5.33
CA ARG A 3 27.92 -4.55 -6.77
C ARG A 3 29.23 -4.15 -7.45
N THR A 4 30.13 -3.51 -6.72
CA THR A 4 31.49 -3.13 -7.16
C THR A 4 32.37 -4.33 -7.53
N THR A 5 32.26 -5.46 -6.85
CA THR A 5 33.01 -6.68 -7.15
C THR A 5 32.52 -7.36 -8.43
N PHE A 6 31.20 -7.26 -8.71
CA PHE A 6 30.61 -7.80 -9.94
C PHE A 6 31.05 -6.98 -11.17
N LEU A 7 31.09 -5.65 -11.05
CA LEU A 7 31.55 -4.76 -12.14
C LEU A 7 33.06 -4.87 -12.39
N GLN A 8 33.87 -5.12 -11.35
CA GLN A 8 35.30 -5.37 -11.51
C GLN A 8 35.59 -6.71 -12.21
N LEU A 9 34.78 -7.74 -12.00
CA LEU A 9 34.87 -9.02 -12.73
C LEU A 9 34.45 -8.88 -14.21
N LEU A 10 33.54 -7.95 -14.54
CA LEU A 10 33.16 -7.66 -15.92
C LEU A 10 34.20 -6.80 -16.66
N GLY A 11 34.96 -5.95 -15.94
CA GLY A 11 36.01 -5.08 -16.52
C GLY A 11 37.30 -5.81 -16.94
N LEU A 12 37.49 -7.06 -16.51
CA LEU A 12 38.66 -7.88 -16.84
C LEU A 12 38.44 -8.89 -17.97
N ALA A 13 37.23 -8.95 -18.54
CA ALA A 13 36.87 -9.92 -19.58
C ALA A 13 36.61 -9.26 -20.94
N SER A 14 37.54 -8.44 -21.41
CA SER A 14 37.64 -8.10 -22.84
C SER A 14 38.50 -9.14 -23.55
N VAL A 15 38.00 -10.39 -23.70
CA VAL A 15 38.55 -11.35 -24.69
C VAL A 15 37.53 -12.48 -24.90
N ASN A 16 37.08 -12.63 -26.15
CA ASN A 16 36.35 -13.78 -26.71
C ASN A 16 35.24 -14.43 -25.88
N LEU A 17 34.04 -13.91 -25.95
CA LEU A 17 32.81 -14.56 -25.44
C LEU A 17 32.49 -15.79 -26.33
N SER A 18 32.98 -16.97 -25.95
CA SER A 18 32.51 -18.25 -26.47
C SER A 18 31.16 -18.63 -25.79
N MET A 19 30.35 -19.47 -26.43
CA MET A 19 29.05 -19.96 -25.88
C MET A 19 29.18 -20.53 -24.45
N GLY A 20 30.36 -20.98 -24.02
CA GLY A 20 30.64 -21.46 -22.66
C GLY A 20 30.56 -20.39 -21.57
N THR A 21 30.83 -19.13 -21.88
CA THR A 21 30.77 -18.03 -20.91
C THR A 21 29.32 -17.55 -20.65
N LEU A 22 28.45 -17.62 -21.65
CA LEU A 22 27.01 -17.32 -21.49
C LEU A 22 26.31 -18.35 -20.57
N ASN A 23 26.65 -19.64 -20.70
CA ASN A 23 26.16 -20.68 -19.82
C ASN A 23 26.75 -20.56 -18.39
N GLY A 24 27.99 -20.11 -18.25
CA GLY A 24 28.59 -19.81 -16.95
C GLY A 24 27.94 -18.60 -16.27
N LEU A 25 27.67 -17.54 -17.02
CA LEU A 25 26.93 -16.35 -16.51
C LEU A 25 25.49 -16.69 -16.14
N LYS A 26 24.82 -17.54 -16.94
CA LYS A 26 23.48 -18.02 -16.62
C LYS A 26 23.48 -18.86 -15.34
N LYS A 27 24.41 -19.82 -15.19
CA LYS A 27 24.54 -20.61 -13.95
C LYS A 27 24.89 -19.74 -12.75
N LEU A 28 25.72 -18.70 -12.91
CA LEU A 28 26.01 -17.74 -11.85
C LEU A 28 24.77 -16.90 -11.51
N SER A 29 24.02 -16.45 -12.51
CA SER A 29 22.76 -15.74 -12.33
C SER A 29 21.73 -16.62 -11.60
N ASP A 30 21.62 -17.89 -11.98
CA ASP A 30 20.69 -18.85 -11.38
C ASP A 30 21.11 -19.27 -9.95
N SER A 31 22.39 -19.12 -9.60
CA SER A 31 22.92 -19.39 -8.26
C SER A 31 22.89 -18.18 -7.31
N LEU A 32 22.67 -16.97 -7.84
CA LEU A 32 22.47 -15.80 -6.98
C LEU A 32 21.13 -15.94 -6.28
N PRO A 33 21.07 -15.73 -4.95
CA PRO A 33 19.78 -15.71 -4.26
C PRO A 33 18.92 -14.66 -4.94
N VAL A 34 17.82 -15.09 -5.55
CA VAL A 34 16.78 -14.20 -6.06
C VAL A 34 16.40 -13.34 -4.88
N SER A 35 16.63 -12.04 -4.93
CA SER A 35 16.13 -11.13 -3.90
C SER A 35 14.63 -11.29 -3.94
N GLN A 36 14.06 -11.82 -2.85
CA GLN A 36 12.63 -12.06 -2.76
C GLN A 36 11.92 -10.73 -3.03
N THR A 37 11.10 -10.69 -4.08
CA THR A 37 10.31 -9.51 -4.41
C THR A 37 9.38 -9.23 -3.22
N MET A 38 9.39 -8.00 -2.72
CA MET A 38 8.50 -7.63 -1.62
C MET A 38 7.04 -7.76 -2.05
N PRO A 39 6.17 -8.35 -1.22
CA PRO A 39 4.73 -8.34 -1.48
C PRO A 39 4.18 -6.90 -1.49
N VAL A 40 2.94 -6.75 -1.91
CA VAL A 40 2.17 -5.51 -1.79
C VAL A 40 1.06 -5.73 -0.78
N LEU A 41 0.73 -4.72 0.00
CA LEU A 41 -0.42 -4.76 0.90
C LEU A 41 -1.44 -3.69 0.49
N PHE A 42 -2.71 -4.02 0.63
CA PHE A 42 -3.78 -3.06 0.85
C PHE A 42 -4.40 -3.33 2.21
N LEU A 43 -4.56 -2.29 3.02
CA LEU A 43 -5.03 -2.38 4.39
C LEU A 43 -6.29 -1.54 4.58
N GLY A 44 -7.37 -2.20 4.96
CA GLY A 44 -8.56 -1.54 5.48
C GLY A 44 -8.24 -0.94 6.84
N HIS A 45 -7.80 0.33 6.89
CA HIS A 45 -7.27 0.91 8.13
C HIS A 45 -8.35 1.15 9.19
N GLY A 46 -9.60 1.43 8.76
CA GLY A 46 -10.72 1.62 9.68
C GLY A 46 -10.58 2.86 10.56
N SER A 47 -11.01 2.75 11.83
CA SER A 47 -10.95 3.85 12.79
C SER A 47 -9.51 4.13 13.25
N PRO A 48 -9.14 5.41 13.50
CA PRO A 48 -7.89 5.77 14.18
C PRO A 48 -7.69 5.07 15.53
N MET A 49 -8.78 4.67 16.20
CA MET A 49 -8.76 3.91 17.45
C MET A 49 -8.02 2.57 17.34
N ASN A 50 -7.93 2.01 16.13
CA ASN A 50 -7.12 0.81 15.88
C ASN A 50 -5.65 0.99 16.30
N ALA A 51 -5.14 2.22 16.42
CA ALA A 51 -3.77 2.46 16.89
C ALA A 51 -3.55 2.05 18.37
N ILE A 52 -4.59 2.08 19.19
CA ILE A 52 -4.53 1.80 20.64
C ILE A 52 -5.42 0.65 21.08
N GLU A 53 -6.31 0.17 20.23
CA GLU A 53 -7.20 -0.95 20.53
C GLU A 53 -6.62 -2.29 20.10
N GLU A 54 -6.86 -3.30 20.90
CA GLU A 54 -6.62 -4.72 20.55
C GLU A 54 -7.92 -5.34 20.10
N ASN A 55 -8.07 -5.57 18.79
CA ASN A 55 -9.24 -6.20 18.21
C ASN A 55 -8.82 -7.23 17.14
N GLU A 56 -9.77 -7.85 16.47
CA GLU A 56 -9.47 -8.86 15.43
C GLU A 56 -8.69 -8.27 14.25
N PHE A 57 -8.96 -7.03 13.85
CA PHE A 57 -8.30 -6.37 12.72
C PHE A 57 -6.85 -6.02 13.03
N THR A 58 -6.60 -5.48 14.22
CA THR A 58 -5.23 -5.18 14.68
C THR A 58 -4.42 -6.47 14.87
N ARG A 59 -5.04 -7.56 15.32
CA ARG A 59 -4.41 -8.89 15.30
C ARG A 59 -4.13 -9.38 13.89
N GLY A 60 -5.04 -9.14 12.93
CA GLY A 60 -4.83 -9.43 11.51
C GLY A 60 -3.59 -8.73 10.96
N PHE A 61 -3.41 -7.42 11.23
CA PHE A 61 -2.22 -6.67 10.85
C PHE A 61 -0.94 -7.25 11.49
N LYS A 62 -0.97 -7.56 12.78
CA LYS A 62 0.16 -8.21 13.47
C LYS A 62 0.49 -9.60 12.89
N ASN A 63 -0.51 -10.35 12.47
CA ASN A 63 -0.30 -11.69 11.92
C ASN A 63 0.27 -11.64 10.50
N ILE A 64 -0.26 -10.77 9.63
CA ILE A 64 0.29 -10.64 8.28
C ILE A 64 1.75 -10.18 8.31
N SER A 65 2.14 -9.26 9.23
CA SER A 65 3.50 -8.78 9.35
C SER A 65 4.53 -9.89 9.60
N LYS A 66 4.14 -10.96 10.32
CA LYS A 66 5.00 -12.11 10.60
C LYS A 66 5.33 -12.94 9.35
N THR A 67 4.53 -12.81 8.29
CA THR A 67 4.72 -13.51 7.02
C THR A 67 5.53 -12.72 6.01
N LEU A 68 5.81 -11.45 6.31
CA LEU A 68 6.50 -10.55 5.40
C LEU A 68 8.02 -10.62 5.61
N PRO A 69 8.82 -10.56 4.53
CA PRO A 69 10.23 -10.25 4.67
C PRO A 69 10.39 -8.86 5.33
N LYS A 70 11.46 -8.67 6.13
CA LYS A 70 11.73 -7.33 6.68
C LYS A 70 12.06 -6.36 5.53
N PRO A 71 11.26 -5.29 5.33
CA PRO A 71 11.52 -4.33 4.26
C PRO A 71 12.71 -3.44 4.60
N LYS A 72 13.36 -2.90 3.56
CA LYS A 72 14.39 -1.87 3.69
C LYS A 72 13.79 -0.48 3.85
N ALA A 73 12.61 -0.27 3.27
CA ALA A 73 11.81 0.95 3.38
C ALA A 73 10.35 0.64 3.00
N ILE A 74 9.46 1.57 3.32
CA ILE A 74 8.03 1.47 3.03
C ILE A 74 7.59 2.70 2.24
N ILE A 75 6.77 2.49 1.21
CA ILE A 75 5.95 3.53 0.57
C ILE A 75 4.51 3.28 0.97
N CYS A 76 3.86 4.26 1.61
CA CYS A 76 2.46 4.21 1.95
C CYS A 76 1.66 5.18 1.07
N VAL A 77 0.64 4.66 0.38
CA VAL A 77 -0.37 5.45 -0.32
C VAL A 77 -1.60 5.50 0.57
N SER A 78 -1.78 6.61 1.28
CA SER A 78 -2.88 6.79 2.25
C SER A 78 -4.04 7.58 1.65
N ALA A 79 -5.26 7.15 1.94
CA ALA A 79 -6.50 7.85 1.62
C ALA A 79 -6.54 9.30 2.12
N HIS A 80 -5.78 9.60 3.18
CA HIS A 80 -5.78 10.88 3.87
C HIS A 80 -4.88 11.93 3.24
N TRP A 81 -3.98 11.54 2.35
CA TRP A 81 -3.15 12.48 1.59
C TRP A 81 -3.63 12.64 0.16
N PHE A 82 -4.74 13.38 0.03
CA PHE A 82 -5.47 13.61 -1.21
C PHE A 82 -5.18 15.03 -1.71
N THR A 83 -4.38 15.17 -2.77
CA THR A 83 -3.76 16.44 -3.20
C THR A 83 -4.08 16.79 -4.64
N LYS A 84 -3.82 18.05 -5.02
CA LYS A 84 -3.75 18.44 -6.42
C LYS A 84 -2.34 18.15 -6.94
N GLY A 85 -2.23 17.25 -7.90
CA GLY A 85 -0.95 16.70 -8.34
C GLY A 85 -0.42 15.61 -7.41
N THR A 86 0.54 14.84 -7.89
CA THR A 86 1.19 13.78 -7.11
C THR A 86 2.36 14.33 -6.33
N LYS A 87 2.44 13.99 -5.03
CA LYS A 87 3.50 14.39 -4.11
C LYS A 87 4.10 13.18 -3.41
N VAL A 88 5.35 13.29 -2.98
CA VAL A 88 6.02 12.30 -2.14
C VAL A 88 6.72 12.97 -0.99
N THR A 89 6.55 12.46 0.25
CA THR A 89 7.24 13.00 1.41
C THR A 89 8.74 12.79 1.30
N ALA A 90 9.54 13.84 1.53
CA ALA A 90 10.99 13.85 1.29
C ALA A 90 11.84 14.26 2.50
N MET A 91 11.24 14.44 3.68
CA MET A 91 11.94 14.78 4.91
C MET A 91 12.63 13.54 5.53
N GLU A 92 13.70 13.76 6.28
CA GLU A 92 14.38 12.71 7.05
C GLU A 92 13.57 12.22 8.26
N MET A 93 12.81 13.10 8.88
CA MET A 93 12.02 12.80 10.08
C MET A 93 10.58 13.29 9.90
N PRO A 94 9.71 12.47 9.25
CA PRO A 94 8.31 12.81 9.09
C PRO A 94 7.60 12.84 10.46
N LYS A 95 6.83 13.90 10.71
CA LYS A 95 6.00 13.99 11.90
C LYS A 95 4.82 13.02 11.86
N THR A 96 4.39 12.54 13.02
CA THR A 96 3.08 11.86 13.15
C THR A 96 1.97 12.89 13.04
N ILE A 97 1.03 12.70 12.11
CA ILE A 97 -0.11 13.60 11.89
C ILE A 97 -1.36 13.00 12.52
N HIS A 98 -2.04 13.81 13.35
CA HIS A 98 -3.33 13.48 13.94
C HIS A 98 -4.43 14.21 13.18
N ASP A 99 -4.72 13.73 11.96
CA ASP A 99 -5.69 14.29 11.01
C ASP A 99 -7.14 13.85 11.30
N PHE A 100 -7.48 13.74 12.57
CA PHE A 100 -8.79 13.34 13.08
C PHE A 100 -9.20 14.22 14.28
N GLY A 101 -10.47 14.15 14.68
CA GLY A 101 -11.01 14.85 15.84
C GLY A 101 -12.06 14.04 16.57
N GLY A 102 -12.37 14.42 17.82
CA GLY A 102 -13.42 13.79 18.62
C GLY A 102 -13.05 12.44 19.25
N PHE A 103 -11.76 12.12 19.33
CA PHE A 103 -11.24 10.90 19.93
C PHE A 103 -10.65 11.16 21.33
N PRO A 104 -10.39 10.11 22.15
CA PRO A 104 -9.73 10.24 23.46
C PRO A 104 -8.34 10.84 23.34
N GLN A 105 -7.92 11.56 24.39
CA GLN A 105 -6.61 12.22 24.47
C GLN A 105 -5.44 11.26 24.27
N GLU A 106 -5.55 10.04 24.79
CA GLU A 106 -4.56 8.97 24.62
C GLU A 106 -4.18 8.72 23.16
N LEU A 107 -5.13 8.86 22.23
CA LEU A 107 -4.88 8.67 20.80
C LEU A 107 -4.04 9.83 20.23
N PHE A 108 -4.26 11.06 20.68
CA PHE A 108 -3.47 12.23 20.25
C PHE A 108 -2.04 12.22 20.82
N GLU A 109 -1.79 11.46 21.88
CA GLU A 109 -0.47 11.28 22.47
C GLU A 109 0.37 10.21 21.74
N GLN A 110 -0.25 9.43 20.86
CA GLN A 110 0.46 8.41 20.10
C GLN A 110 1.44 9.04 19.13
N GLN A 111 2.63 8.45 19.05
CA GLN A 111 3.66 8.82 18.08
C GLN A 111 4.15 7.57 17.34
N TYR A 112 4.51 7.74 16.09
CA TYR A 112 5.17 6.73 15.28
C TYR A 112 6.43 7.32 14.65
N PRO A 113 7.57 7.32 15.36
CA PRO A 113 8.76 8.06 15.00
C PRO A 113 9.66 7.32 14.00
N ALA A 114 9.08 6.82 12.92
CA ALA A 114 9.85 6.23 11.83
C ALA A 114 10.60 7.33 11.06
N SER A 115 11.84 7.04 10.66
CA SER A 115 12.55 7.92 9.74
C SER A 115 11.88 7.95 8.36
N GLY A 116 12.08 9.03 7.63
CA GLY A 116 11.81 9.10 6.21
C GLY A 116 12.98 8.57 5.38
N SER A 117 12.90 8.78 4.05
CA SER A 117 13.99 8.46 3.13
C SER A 117 13.97 9.42 1.94
N PRO A 118 14.70 10.56 2.03
CA PRO A 118 14.82 11.50 0.91
C PRO A 118 15.36 10.85 -0.37
N GLU A 119 16.22 9.84 -0.24
CA GLU A 119 16.78 9.09 -1.39
C GLU A 119 15.68 8.29 -2.08
N LEU A 120 14.85 7.56 -1.34
CA LEU A 120 13.73 6.81 -1.89
C LEU A 120 12.69 7.76 -2.50
N ALA A 121 12.45 8.92 -1.90
CA ALA A 121 11.56 9.94 -2.45
C ALA A 121 12.05 10.45 -3.82
N LYS A 122 13.34 10.74 -3.94
CA LYS A 122 13.98 11.14 -5.22
C LYS A 122 13.90 10.01 -6.25
N GLU A 123 14.18 8.78 -5.85
CA GLU A 123 14.08 7.61 -6.72
C GLU A 123 12.64 7.39 -7.19
N THR A 124 11.66 7.50 -6.29
CA THR A 124 10.23 7.41 -6.61
C THR A 124 9.84 8.47 -7.64
N LYS A 125 10.24 9.73 -7.43
CA LYS A 125 10.03 10.81 -8.40
C LYS A 125 10.64 10.50 -9.77
N GLN A 126 11.84 9.94 -9.83
CA GLN A 126 12.51 9.58 -11.08
C GLN A 126 11.78 8.45 -11.82
N LEU A 127 11.32 7.44 -11.11
CA LEU A 127 10.57 6.32 -11.69
C LEU A 127 9.23 6.76 -12.27
N LEU A 128 8.60 7.74 -11.66
CA LEU A 128 7.29 8.25 -12.10
C LEU A 128 7.38 9.28 -13.24
N HIS A 129 8.58 9.65 -13.70
CA HIS A 129 8.75 10.49 -14.89
C HIS A 129 8.15 9.80 -16.14
N PRO A 130 7.42 10.50 -17.06
CA PRO A 130 7.30 11.96 -17.16
C PRO A 130 6.19 12.60 -16.29
N ASN A 131 5.49 11.85 -15.44
CA ASN A 131 4.52 12.45 -14.53
C ASN A 131 5.23 13.41 -13.58
N PHE A 132 4.63 14.57 -13.36
CA PHE A 132 5.17 15.53 -12.40
C PHE A 132 4.89 15.04 -10.97
N VAL A 133 5.96 14.88 -10.19
CA VAL A 133 5.90 14.53 -8.77
C VAL A 133 6.66 15.58 -7.97
N GLU A 134 5.98 16.18 -7.01
CA GLU A 134 6.57 17.14 -6.07
C GLU A 134 7.20 16.42 -4.88
N LEU A 135 8.40 16.85 -4.46
CA LEU A 135 8.98 16.44 -3.19
C LEU A 135 8.40 17.34 -2.10
N ASP A 136 7.70 16.75 -1.14
CA ASP A 136 7.02 17.46 -0.07
C ASP A 136 7.78 17.28 1.26
N GLU A 137 8.09 18.40 1.92
CA GLU A 137 8.81 18.42 3.20
C GLU A 137 7.90 18.85 4.38
N HIS A 138 6.58 18.92 4.16
CA HIS A 138 5.65 19.50 5.13
C HIS A 138 4.63 18.51 5.67
N TRP A 139 4.19 17.52 4.87
CA TRP A 139 3.20 16.55 5.31
C TRP A 139 3.70 15.75 6.50
N GLY A 140 3.90 14.50 6.41
CA GLY A 140 4.34 13.61 7.48
C GLY A 140 3.73 12.23 7.28
N LEU A 141 3.42 11.53 8.38
CA LEU A 141 2.69 10.27 8.39
C LEU A 141 1.29 10.52 8.96
N ASP A 142 0.25 10.47 8.13
CA ASP A 142 -1.15 10.59 8.56
C ASP A 142 -1.66 9.32 9.24
N HIS A 143 -2.87 9.39 9.83
CA HIS A 143 -3.37 8.25 10.60
C HIS A 143 -3.63 7.00 9.74
N GLY A 144 -3.99 7.15 8.48
CA GLY A 144 -4.11 6.00 7.58
C GLY A 144 -2.79 5.25 7.40
N ALA A 145 -1.64 5.95 7.53
CA ALA A 145 -0.32 5.34 7.49
C ALA A 145 0.14 4.85 8.86
N TRP A 146 0.28 5.75 9.86
CA TRP A 146 0.95 5.39 11.10
C TRP A 146 0.16 4.40 11.97
N THR A 147 -1.18 4.41 11.93
CA THR A 147 -1.98 3.47 12.75
C THR A 147 -1.76 2.02 12.34
N VAL A 148 -1.73 1.74 11.05
CA VAL A 148 -1.48 0.38 10.55
C VAL A 148 -0.01 -0.02 10.69
N LEU A 149 0.92 0.91 10.46
CA LEU A 149 2.35 0.67 10.58
C LEU A 149 2.76 0.36 12.03
N LYS A 150 2.09 0.93 13.02
CA LYS A 150 2.29 0.63 14.44
C LYS A 150 2.06 -0.85 14.77
N HIS A 151 1.19 -1.54 14.03
CA HIS A 151 0.96 -2.98 14.16
C HIS A 151 1.87 -3.82 13.30
N LEU A 152 2.21 -3.35 12.11
CA LEU A 152 3.12 -4.07 11.20
C LEU A 152 4.58 -4.00 11.68
N TYR A 153 5.03 -2.82 12.08
CA TYR A 153 6.41 -2.53 12.47
C TYR A 153 6.45 -1.67 13.73
N PRO A 154 6.11 -2.24 14.91
CA PRO A 154 5.93 -1.47 16.16
C PRO A 154 7.19 -0.77 16.67
N LYS A 155 8.37 -1.16 16.19
CA LYS A 155 9.65 -0.51 16.56
C LYS A 155 9.93 0.76 15.77
N ALA A 156 9.13 1.08 14.76
CA ALA A 156 9.34 2.19 13.82
C ALA A 156 10.78 2.21 13.24
N ASP A 157 11.38 1.02 13.06
CA ASP A 157 12.78 0.83 12.64
C ASP A 157 12.94 0.62 11.13
N VAL A 158 11.90 0.93 10.36
CA VAL A 158 11.88 0.89 8.90
C VAL A 158 11.54 2.28 8.39
N PRO A 159 12.34 2.86 7.49
CA PRO A 159 12.04 4.17 6.90
C PRO A 159 10.73 4.17 6.12
N VAL A 160 9.94 5.24 6.26
CA VAL A 160 8.63 5.39 5.63
C VAL A 160 8.55 6.69 4.85
N ILE A 161 8.08 6.61 3.61
CA ILE A 161 7.62 7.76 2.84
C ILE A 161 6.15 7.55 2.46
N GLN A 162 5.43 8.65 2.27
CA GLN A 162 4.08 8.61 1.71
C GLN A 162 4.07 9.13 0.28
N LEU A 163 3.22 8.54 -0.55
CA LEU A 163 2.89 9.00 -1.90
C LEU A 163 1.43 9.46 -1.88
N SER A 164 1.17 10.70 -2.30
CA SER A 164 -0.17 11.26 -2.30
C SER A 164 -1.01 10.76 -3.48
N ILE A 165 -2.31 10.87 -3.32
CA ILE A 165 -3.29 10.59 -4.37
C ILE A 165 -3.68 11.90 -5.05
N ASP A 166 -3.51 11.99 -6.36
CA ASP A 166 -3.93 13.15 -7.15
C ASP A 166 -5.43 13.12 -7.42
N TYR A 167 -6.21 13.95 -6.70
CA TYR A 167 -7.67 13.99 -6.84
C TYR A 167 -8.16 14.51 -8.20
N THR A 168 -7.28 15.02 -9.04
CA THR A 168 -7.64 15.49 -10.40
C THR A 168 -7.63 14.35 -11.43
N LYS A 169 -7.21 13.14 -11.03
CA LYS A 169 -7.01 11.98 -11.90
C LYS A 169 -8.00 10.87 -11.58
N ASP A 170 -8.30 10.06 -12.59
CA ASP A 170 -9.16 8.87 -12.46
C ASP A 170 -8.40 7.64 -11.93
N ALA A 171 -9.15 6.58 -11.62
CA ALA A 171 -8.59 5.35 -11.10
C ALA A 171 -7.60 4.68 -12.08
N ASN A 172 -7.85 4.79 -13.40
CA ASN A 172 -6.96 4.21 -14.39
C ASN A 172 -5.57 4.88 -14.38
N TYR A 173 -5.53 6.20 -14.20
CA TYR A 173 -4.26 6.92 -14.04
C TYR A 173 -3.46 6.37 -12.84
N HIS A 174 -4.11 6.18 -11.69
CA HIS A 174 -3.45 5.67 -10.47
C HIS A 174 -2.97 4.24 -10.64
N PHE A 175 -3.74 3.40 -11.33
CA PHE A 175 -3.34 2.03 -11.68
C PHE A 175 -2.08 2.01 -12.55
N GLU A 176 -2.04 2.81 -13.61
CA GLU A 176 -0.87 2.90 -14.52
C GLU A 176 0.34 3.55 -13.85
N LEU A 177 0.12 4.55 -12.98
CA LEU A 177 1.18 5.17 -12.19
C LEU A 177 1.85 4.15 -11.25
N ALA A 178 1.05 3.34 -10.57
CA ALA A 178 1.55 2.33 -9.64
C ALA A 178 2.45 1.29 -10.32
N LYS A 179 2.16 0.88 -11.55
CA LYS A 179 3.00 -0.06 -12.32
C LYS A 179 4.46 0.40 -12.43
N GLN A 180 4.69 1.70 -12.50
CA GLN A 180 6.04 2.27 -12.62
C GLN A 180 6.87 2.07 -11.34
N LEU A 181 6.21 1.82 -10.20
CA LEU A 181 6.87 1.57 -8.92
C LEU A 181 7.24 0.10 -8.69
N ALA A 182 6.84 -0.81 -9.57
CA ALA A 182 7.00 -2.25 -9.37
C ALA A 182 8.48 -2.68 -9.16
N SER A 183 9.44 -1.99 -9.78
CA SER A 183 10.86 -2.26 -9.62
C SER A 183 11.39 -2.02 -8.20
N LEU A 184 10.75 -1.16 -7.42
CA LEU A 184 11.12 -0.90 -6.02
C LEU A 184 10.90 -2.12 -5.13
N ARG A 185 9.91 -2.96 -5.44
CA ARG A 185 9.64 -4.20 -4.73
C ARG A 185 10.85 -5.15 -4.75
N GLN A 186 11.57 -5.22 -5.88
CA GLN A 186 12.82 -6.01 -6.03
C GLN A 186 14.00 -5.41 -5.24
N LYS A 187 13.90 -4.13 -4.86
CA LYS A 187 14.91 -3.43 -4.05
C LYS A 187 14.65 -3.56 -2.55
N GLY A 188 13.59 -4.27 -2.16
CA GLY A 188 13.20 -4.49 -0.77
C GLY A 188 12.27 -3.40 -0.22
N VAL A 189 11.60 -2.63 -1.09
CA VAL A 189 10.60 -1.64 -0.68
C VAL A 189 9.23 -2.31 -0.60
N LEU A 190 8.60 -2.26 0.57
CA LEU A 190 7.21 -2.66 0.78
C LEU A 190 6.30 -1.50 0.37
N ILE A 191 5.35 -1.77 -0.53
CA ILE A 191 4.36 -0.76 -0.94
C ILE A 191 3.02 -1.13 -0.31
N ILE A 192 2.41 -0.15 0.37
CA ILE A 192 1.16 -0.31 1.12
C ILE A 192 0.15 0.71 0.61
N GLY A 193 -1.01 0.24 0.17
CA GLY A 193 -2.22 1.06 0.04
C GLY A 193 -2.99 1.03 1.37
N SER A 194 -3.35 2.18 1.91
CA SER A 194 -4.14 2.30 3.13
C SER A 194 -5.43 3.07 2.87
N GLY A 195 -6.56 2.38 2.99
CA GLY A 195 -7.88 2.92 2.69
C GLY A 195 -8.97 1.94 3.12
N ASN A 196 -10.14 2.01 2.50
CA ASN A 196 -11.25 1.08 2.73
C ASN A 196 -12.03 0.88 1.43
N ILE A 197 -12.40 -0.36 1.11
CA ILE A 197 -13.17 -0.68 -0.09
C ILE A 197 -14.58 -0.11 -0.02
N VAL A 198 -15.22 -0.27 1.14
CA VAL A 198 -16.50 0.35 1.47
C VAL A 198 -16.25 1.40 2.53
N HIS A 199 -16.58 2.66 2.24
CA HIS A 199 -16.34 3.78 3.15
C HIS A 199 -17.39 4.86 3.01
N ASN A 200 -18.51 4.73 3.73
CA ASN A 200 -19.56 5.74 3.75
C ASN A 200 -19.90 6.16 5.18
N LEU A 201 -19.15 7.13 5.71
CA LEU A 201 -19.32 7.64 7.07
C LEU A 201 -20.70 8.28 7.33
N ARG A 202 -21.41 8.70 6.26
CA ARG A 202 -22.75 9.30 6.41
C ARG A 202 -23.82 8.28 6.74
N LEU A 203 -23.55 6.99 6.45
CA LEU A 203 -24.50 5.89 6.62
C LEU A 203 -24.09 4.91 7.72
N VAL A 204 -23.13 5.30 8.58
CA VAL A 204 -22.69 4.46 9.70
C VAL A 204 -23.84 4.19 10.67
N ASP A 205 -24.10 2.93 10.93
CA ASP A 205 -25.07 2.49 11.94
C ASP A 205 -24.39 2.40 13.32
N TRP A 206 -24.35 3.54 14.01
CA TRP A 206 -23.74 3.68 15.33
C TRP A 206 -24.37 2.76 16.39
N LYS A 207 -25.63 2.36 16.23
CA LYS A 207 -26.31 1.45 17.18
C LYS A 207 -25.79 0.02 17.08
N ASN A 208 -25.38 -0.40 15.89
CA ASN A 208 -24.87 -1.72 15.58
C ASN A 208 -23.36 -1.74 15.32
N PHE A 209 -22.63 -0.72 15.80
CA PHE A 209 -21.19 -0.59 15.54
C PHE A 209 -20.37 -1.83 15.94
N ASN A 210 -20.75 -2.48 17.06
CA ASN A 210 -20.07 -3.66 17.59
C ASN A 210 -20.64 -5.00 17.07
N LYS A 211 -21.59 -4.95 16.12
CA LYS A 211 -22.13 -6.17 15.53
C LYS A 211 -21.13 -6.76 14.56
N ASP A 212 -20.79 -8.04 14.76
CA ASP A 212 -19.82 -8.76 13.95
C ASP A 212 -20.27 -8.88 12.48
N ASP A 213 -19.36 -8.61 11.56
CA ASP A 213 -19.52 -8.65 10.08
C ASP A 213 -20.86 -8.08 9.61
N TYR A 214 -21.20 -6.88 10.09
CA TYR A 214 -22.46 -6.24 9.79
C TYR A 214 -22.33 -5.20 8.67
N GLY A 215 -23.00 -5.45 7.55
CA GLY A 215 -23.12 -4.58 6.39
C GLY A 215 -24.57 -4.41 5.92
N TYR A 216 -24.90 -3.25 5.36
CA TYR A 216 -26.12 -3.09 4.56
C TYR A 216 -26.01 -3.91 3.27
N ASP A 217 -27.14 -4.26 2.66
CA ASP A 217 -27.17 -5.10 1.44
C ASP A 217 -26.23 -4.58 0.34
N TRP A 218 -26.21 -3.26 0.11
CA TRP A 218 -25.33 -2.66 -0.87
C TRP A 218 -23.84 -2.74 -0.49
N ALA A 219 -23.51 -2.73 0.80
CA ALA A 219 -22.13 -2.88 1.28
C ALA A 219 -21.67 -4.33 1.11
N ILE A 220 -22.54 -5.29 1.39
CA ILE A 220 -22.32 -6.73 1.16
C ILE A 220 -22.11 -6.98 -0.33
N GLU A 221 -23.04 -6.50 -1.20
CA GLU A 221 -22.94 -6.63 -2.67
C GLU A 221 -21.60 -6.08 -3.18
N THR A 222 -21.19 -4.90 -2.71
CA THR A 222 -19.93 -4.28 -3.15
C THR A 222 -18.73 -5.10 -2.70
N ARG A 223 -18.66 -5.50 -1.42
CA ARG A 223 -17.56 -6.34 -0.90
C ARG A 223 -17.43 -7.64 -1.68
N GLU A 224 -18.53 -8.36 -1.87
CA GLU A 224 -18.53 -9.65 -2.57
C GLU A 224 -18.11 -9.49 -4.03
N THR A 225 -18.61 -8.46 -4.71
CA THR A 225 -18.23 -8.18 -6.11
C THR A 225 -16.76 -7.82 -6.23
N VAL A 226 -16.25 -6.96 -5.33
CA VAL A 226 -14.83 -6.61 -5.31
C VAL A 226 -13.98 -7.83 -5.03
N ASN A 227 -14.30 -8.61 -3.98
CA ASN A 227 -13.56 -9.82 -3.62
C ASN A 227 -13.51 -10.84 -4.77
N LYS A 228 -14.64 -11.05 -5.44
CA LYS A 228 -14.69 -11.90 -6.64
C LYS A 228 -13.70 -11.43 -7.70
N HIS A 229 -13.73 -10.16 -8.09
CA HIS A 229 -12.83 -9.63 -9.10
C HIS A 229 -11.36 -9.64 -8.67
N LEU A 230 -11.08 -9.43 -7.39
CA LEU A 230 -9.73 -9.55 -6.84
C LEU A 230 -9.18 -10.97 -7.01
N LEU A 231 -9.95 -11.99 -6.59
CA LEU A 231 -9.54 -13.38 -6.64
C LEU A 231 -9.47 -13.94 -8.06
N GLU A 232 -10.27 -13.41 -8.99
CA GLU A 232 -10.21 -13.74 -10.41
C GLU A 232 -9.10 -12.99 -11.17
N GLY A 233 -8.42 -12.02 -10.56
CA GLY A 233 -7.44 -11.15 -11.22
C GLY A 233 -8.06 -10.24 -12.30
N ASN A 234 -9.37 -10.01 -12.22
CA ASN A 234 -10.11 -9.18 -13.17
C ASN A 234 -10.26 -7.75 -12.67
N PHE A 235 -9.26 -6.90 -12.85
CA PHE A 235 -9.23 -5.56 -12.26
C PHE A 235 -9.97 -4.48 -13.07
N LYS A 236 -10.31 -4.76 -14.32
CA LYS A 236 -10.99 -3.75 -15.17
C LYS A 236 -12.29 -3.21 -14.54
N PRO A 237 -13.21 -4.06 -14.00
CA PRO A 237 -14.39 -3.58 -13.31
C PRO A 237 -14.08 -2.75 -12.05
N LEU A 238 -12.97 -3.05 -11.34
CA LEU A 238 -12.54 -2.33 -10.15
C LEU A 238 -11.96 -0.95 -10.50
N ILE A 239 -11.23 -0.84 -11.60
CA ILE A 239 -10.74 0.44 -12.15
C ILE A 239 -11.91 1.29 -12.64
N ASP A 240 -12.88 0.67 -13.31
CA ASP A 240 -14.10 1.32 -13.81
C ASP A 240 -15.23 1.37 -12.74
N TYR A 241 -14.89 1.45 -11.45
CA TYR A 241 -15.84 1.36 -10.33
C TYR A 241 -17.01 2.36 -10.44
N THR A 242 -16.80 3.52 -11.04
CA THR A 242 -17.83 4.54 -11.24
C THR A 242 -18.94 4.12 -12.22
N LYS A 243 -18.67 3.08 -13.03
CA LYS A 243 -19.62 2.50 -13.99
C LYS A 243 -20.34 1.28 -13.42
N GLN A 244 -20.03 0.88 -12.19
CA GLN A 244 -20.64 -0.26 -11.51
C GLN A 244 -22.03 0.08 -10.97
N SER A 245 -22.63 -0.87 -10.25
CA SER A 245 -23.99 -0.76 -9.71
C SER A 245 -24.17 0.43 -8.75
N LYS A 246 -25.43 0.72 -8.42
CA LYS A 246 -25.76 1.72 -7.41
C LYS A 246 -25.13 1.40 -6.04
N ALA A 247 -24.90 0.12 -5.74
CA ALA A 247 -24.23 -0.31 -4.53
C ALA A 247 -22.81 0.28 -4.44
N PHE A 248 -22.04 0.26 -5.54
CA PHE A 248 -20.71 0.87 -5.59
C PHE A 248 -20.74 2.39 -5.35
N GLN A 249 -21.76 3.08 -5.86
CA GLN A 249 -21.91 4.53 -5.64
C GLN A 249 -22.20 4.86 -4.17
N LEU A 250 -22.91 3.96 -3.46
CA LEU A 250 -23.14 4.10 -2.01
C LEU A 250 -21.90 3.71 -1.20
N ALA A 251 -21.17 2.69 -1.64
CA ALA A 251 -19.98 2.19 -0.97
C ALA A 251 -18.77 3.13 -1.10
N ILE A 252 -18.67 3.83 -2.24
CA ILE A 252 -17.56 4.70 -2.61
C ILE A 252 -18.09 6.09 -2.96
N PRO A 253 -18.62 6.85 -1.98
CA PRO A 253 -19.17 8.19 -2.24
C PRO A 253 -18.09 9.19 -2.66
N THR A 254 -16.85 8.95 -2.26
CA THR A 254 -15.65 9.69 -2.65
C THR A 254 -14.51 8.71 -2.91
N PRO A 255 -13.59 8.98 -3.85
CA PRO A 255 -12.61 8.00 -4.29
C PRO A 255 -11.41 7.82 -3.34
N ASP A 256 -11.20 8.73 -2.41
CA ASP A 256 -10.01 8.82 -1.56
C ASP A 256 -9.67 7.49 -0.86
N HIS A 257 -10.65 6.82 -0.21
CA HIS A 257 -10.43 5.56 0.50
C HIS A 257 -10.34 4.34 -0.42
N TYR A 258 -10.85 4.45 -1.65
CA TYR A 258 -10.82 3.36 -2.62
C TYR A 258 -9.55 3.34 -3.47
N LEU A 259 -9.01 4.50 -3.83
CA LEU A 259 -7.86 4.61 -4.73
C LEU A 259 -6.57 3.93 -4.22
N PRO A 260 -6.27 3.84 -2.91
CA PRO A 260 -5.15 3.05 -2.41
C PRO A 260 -5.20 1.57 -2.82
N LEU A 261 -6.41 0.98 -2.95
CA LEU A 261 -6.57 -0.37 -3.51
C LEU A 261 -6.07 -0.40 -4.95
N ILE A 262 -6.46 0.58 -5.77
CA ILE A 262 -6.09 0.66 -7.19
C ILE A 262 -4.57 0.74 -7.37
N TYR A 263 -3.87 1.49 -6.51
CA TYR A 263 -2.41 1.48 -6.48
C TYR A 263 -1.85 0.08 -6.18
N SER A 264 -2.41 -0.61 -5.19
CA SER A 264 -1.97 -1.96 -4.83
C SER A 264 -2.15 -2.96 -5.98
N LEU A 265 -3.28 -2.87 -6.70
CA LEU A 265 -3.57 -3.73 -7.85
C LEU A 265 -2.65 -3.47 -9.05
N GLY A 266 -2.27 -2.21 -9.29
CA GLY A 266 -1.33 -1.83 -10.35
C GLY A 266 0.08 -2.43 -10.15
N LEU A 267 0.40 -2.83 -8.93
CA LEU A 267 1.70 -3.42 -8.56
C LEU A 267 1.75 -4.95 -8.69
N GLN A 268 0.62 -5.62 -8.92
CA GLN A 268 0.61 -7.07 -9.09
C GLN A 268 1.44 -7.48 -10.30
N GLN A 269 2.32 -8.46 -10.11
CA GLN A 269 3.10 -9.07 -11.18
C GLN A 269 2.45 -10.39 -11.62
N LYS A 270 2.88 -10.89 -12.78
CA LYS A 270 2.39 -12.15 -13.32
C LYS A 270 2.64 -13.30 -12.33
N ASN A 271 1.62 -14.13 -12.12
CA ASN A 271 1.62 -15.29 -11.22
C ASN A 271 1.66 -14.95 -9.71
N GLU A 272 1.47 -13.71 -9.30
CA GLU A 272 1.24 -13.39 -7.90
C GLU A 272 -0.21 -13.61 -7.53
N GLU A 273 -0.43 -14.26 -6.41
CA GLU A 273 -1.77 -14.51 -5.85
C GLU A 273 -2.20 -13.39 -4.92
N ILE A 274 -3.51 -13.20 -4.79
CA ILE A 274 -4.12 -12.30 -3.84
C ILE A 274 -4.66 -13.12 -2.66
N GLN A 275 -4.21 -12.78 -1.47
CA GLN A 275 -4.71 -13.33 -0.21
C GLN A 275 -5.51 -12.26 0.52
N LEU A 276 -6.80 -12.50 0.77
CA LEU A 276 -7.65 -11.63 1.58
C LEU A 276 -7.49 -11.94 3.08
N PHE A 277 -7.57 -10.91 3.91
CA PHE A 277 -7.65 -11.02 5.37
C PHE A 277 -8.41 -9.83 5.94
N ASN A 278 -8.80 -9.89 7.21
CA ASN A 278 -9.67 -8.88 7.84
C ASN A 278 -10.96 -8.60 7.03
N ASP A 279 -11.44 -9.58 6.26
CA ASP A 279 -12.54 -9.40 5.30
C ASP A 279 -13.89 -9.36 5.99
N LYS A 280 -14.18 -8.26 6.68
CA LYS A 280 -15.44 -7.99 7.35
C LYS A 280 -15.97 -6.60 7.08
N LEU A 281 -17.28 -6.48 7.20
CA LEU A 281 -18.00 -5.21 7.21
C LEU A 281 -18.21 -4.74 8.65
N LEU A 282 -18.22 -3.43 8.84
CA LEU A 282 -18.47 -2.77 10.11
C LEU A 282 -19.56 -1.74 10.00
N ALA A 283 -20.41 -1.67 11.03
CA ALA A 283 -21.38 -0.60 11.23
C ALA A 283 -22.24 -0.30 9.98
N GLY A 284 -22.55 -1.32 9.20
CA GLY A 284 -23.38 -1.22 8.01
C GLY A 284 -22.69 -0.72 6.75
N SER A 285 -21.69 0.16 6.85
CA SER A 285 -21.21 0.96 5.74
C SER A 285 -19.68 1.12 5.63
N LEU A 286 -18.92 0.32 6.34
CA LEU A 286 -17.46 0.30 6.33
C LEU A 286 -16.95 -1.11 6.06
N SER A 287 -15.76 -1.26 5.44
CA SER A 287 -15.09 -2.57 5.31
C SER A 287 -13.67 -2.51 5.83
N MET A 288 -13.28 -3.59 6.48
CA MET A 288 -11.90 -3.81 6.93
C MET A 288 -11.11 -4.72 5.99
N THR A 289 -11.74 -5.14 4.88
CA THR A 289 -11.12 -6.00 3.87
C THR A 289 -9.72 -5.51 3.55
N SER A 290 -8.77 -6.39 3.76
CA SER A 290 -7.35 -6.16 3.50
C SER A 290 -6.83 -7.27 2.60
N LEU A 291 -5.75 -7.02 1.88
CA LEU A 291 -5.14 -8.04 1.04
C LEU A 291 -3.62 -7.95 1.00
N LYS A 292 -3.03 -9.08 0.66
CA LYS A 292 -1.62 -9.24 0.31
C LYS A 292 -1.53 -9.77 -1.12
N ILE A 293 -0.61 -9.22 -1.92
CA ILE A 293 -0.27 -9.65 -3.27
C ILE A 293 1.17 -10.17 -3.28
N GLY A 294 1.35 -11.43 -3.67
CA GLY A 294 2.67 -12.08 -3.70
C GLY A 294 3.14 -12.72 -2.39
#